data_0dc89679efdd505922a956c92b6e568b
#
_entry.id   0dc89679efdd505922a956c92b6e568b
#
_cell.length_a   1.000
_cell.length_b   1.000
_cell.length_c   1.000
_cell.angle_alpha   90.00
_cell.angle_beta   90.00
_cell.angle_gamma   90.00
#
_symmetry.space_group_name_H-M   'P 1'
#
loop_
_entity.id
_entity.type
_entity.pdbx_description
1 polymer ?
#
loop_
_entity_poly.entity_id
_entity_poly.type
_entity_poly.pdbx_seq_one_letter_code
_entity_poly.pdbx_strand_id
1 'polypeptide(L)'
;MQSIGAPFTPEQIETLNLLKKEPSDTKITSSIQRMLDPLCVASIEIRNDGETTVTPGATVDLAENGWRAMLVKVVNRAGVQSKLRVDSPNARPIPHGPKDDIDNRWLALSMYDGRPLNANLSGLELEYRIVQLSSTTVGNRKARLEFNAGIAGSAKSSVIRQFRFDKDSDGWGELNDLKMVVRDQSLFLEATGDDPFLSVPVSARGGRMVLRFWGRPDGPGVGQVFWWTEQLPQPDGGRQMVFQLDPGSDREYAIEFPVEGDLKGVRIDPLQGPGKFRIDWINLEYAAGENGTWSGTDVEIQTFPSTEVKFAVTDADGSPCMAAFEIRDEQGRVYPYQSKRQAPDFFFQTQIYRESGESTRLPRGKYTVKCSHGPESIVQMQTLNVGDDPVTLNYQVERWIDTAKLGYWSGDHHIHAAGCLHYENPMQGVLPKDMLRHIMGEDVKVGCCLTWGPCFDFQKQFFSGKPDDVSRYPYLLRYDIEVSGFGSHQSG
;
A
#
# COMPACT_ATOMS: atom_id res chain seq x y z
N MET A 1 -0.60 0.53 -16.52
CA MET A 1 -1.44 1.74 -16.43
C MET A 1 -2.94 1.40 -16.37
N GLN A 2 -3.50 0.66 -17.33
CA GLN A 2 -4.95 0.32 -17.33
C GLN A 2 -5.40 -0.41 -16.06
N SER A 3 -4.65 -1.41 -15.61
CA SER A 3 -4.95 -2.21 -14.42
C SER A 3 -4.99 -1.42 -13.09
N ILE A 4 -4.46 -0.22 -13.09
CA ILE A 4 -4.45 0.68 -11.91
C ILE A 4 -5.40 1.87 -12.06
N GLY A 5 -6.27 1.85 -13.10
CA GLY A 5 -7.26 2.90 -13.33
C GLY A 5 -6.71 4.18 -13.98
N ALA A 6 -5.52 4.12 -14.59
CA ALA A 6 -4.88 5.24 -15.30
C ALA A 6 -4.47 4.80 -16.73
N PRO A 7 -5.42 4.49 -17.63
CA PRO A 7 -5.13 3.99 -18.96
C PRO A 7 -4.37 5.01 -19.82
N PHE A 8 -3.70 4.52 -20.84
CA PHE A 8 -3.22 5.37 -21.94
C PHE A 8 -4.41 5.87 -22.78
N THR A 9 -4.23 7.01 -23.44
CA THR A 9 -5.26 7.53 -24.35
C THR A 9 -5.48 6.58 -25.54
N PRO A 10 -6.64 6.66 -26.22
CA PRO A 10 -6.89 5.86 -27.41
C PRO A 10 -5.78 6.00 -28.47
N GLU A 11 -5.28 7.22 -28.71
CA GLU A 11 -4.20 7.48 -29.66
C GLU A 11 -2.87 6.83 -29.23
N GLN A 12 -2.57 6.85 -27.92
CA GLN A 12 -1.38 6.17 -27.38
C GLN A 12 -1.49 4.66 -27.54
N ILE A 13 -2.68 4.09 -27.30
CA ILE A 13 -2.94 2.65 -27.49
C ILE A 13 -2.82 2.27 -28.96
N GLU A 14 -3.35 3.08 -29.87
CA GLU A 14 -3.22 2.86 -31.32
C GLU A 14 -1.75 2.89 -31.74
N THR A 15 -1.00 3.89 -31.29
CA THR A 15 0.45 3.97 -31.51
C THR A 15 1.18 2.71 -31.06
N LEU A 16 0.91 2.22 -29.85
CA LEU A 16 1.49 0.97 -29.33
C LEU A 16 1.12 -0.25 -30.19
N ASN A 17 -0.12 -0.31 -30.69
CA ASN A 17 -0.55 -1.40 -31.56
C ASN A 17 0.13 -1.37 -32.94
N LEU A 18 0.38 -0.20 -33.49
CA LEU A 18 1.13 -0.04 -34.74
C LEU A 18 2.59 -0.46 -34.56
N LEU A 19 3.21 -0.11 -33.42
CA LEU A 19 4.60 -0.48 -33.13
C LEU A 19 4.81 -2.00 -32.99
N LYS A 20 3.80 -2.79 -32.68
CA LYS A 20 3.89 -4.26 -32.69
C LYS A 20 4.24 -4.86 -34.06
N LYS A 21 4.01 -4.08 -35.13
CA LYS A 21 4.27 -4.49 -36.52
C LYS A 21 5.54 -3.86 -37.09
N GLU A 22 6.20 -2.97 -36.36
CA GLU A 22 7.43 -2.31 -36.79
C GLU A 22 8.61 -3.27 -36.63
N PRO A 23 9.37 -3.57 -37.68
CA PRO A 23 10.50 -4.52 -37.61
C PRO A 23 11.78 -3.92 -36.99
N SER A 24 11.85 -2.62 -36.82
CA SER A 24 13.05 -1.93 -36.34
C SER A 24 12.96 -1.63 -34.84
N ASP A 25 13.75 -2.32 -34.01
CA ASP A 25 13.83 -2.12 -32.56
C ASP A 25 14.18 -0.66 -32.20
N THR A 26 15.06 -0.02 -32.98
CA THR A 26 15.44 1.40 -32.75
C THR A 26 14.25 2.33 -32.96
N LYS A 27 13.43 2.07 -33.99
CA LYS A 27 12.21 2.87 -34.23
C LYS A 27 11.15 2.61 -33.16
N ILE A 28 10.99 1.35 -32.74
CA ILE A 28 10.07 0.98 -31.65
C ILE A 28 10.48 1.74 -30.38
N THR A 29 11.75 1.62 -29.97
CA THR A 29 12.28 2.25 -28.75
C THR A 29 12.12 3.77 -28.79
N SER A 30 12.52 4.42 -29.89
CA SER A 30 12.42 5.88 -30.02
C SER A 30 10.97 6.38 -30.04
N SER A 31 10.06 5.61 -30.61
CA SER A 31 8.63 5.97 -30.63
C SER A 31 7.98 5.81 -29.25
N ILE A 32 8.32 4.73 -28.54
CA ILE A 32 7.87 4.53 -27.14
C ILE A 32 8.40 5.66 -26.25
N GLN A 33 9.68 6.01 -26.35
CA GLN A 33 10.25 7.11 -25.58
C GLN A 33 9.55 8.44 -25.87
N ARG A 34 9.34 8.77 -27.15
CA ARG A 34 8.65 10.01 -27.52
C ARG A 34 7.24 10.09 -26.95
N MET A 35 6.56 8.96 -26.81
CA MET A 35 5.21 8.88 -26.26
C MET A 35 5.20 8.93 -24.72
N LEU A 36 6.15 8.26 -24.05
CA LEU A 36 6.13 8.09 -22.61
C LEU A 36 6.93 9.14 -21.83
N ASP A 37 8.02 9.68 -22.40
CA ASP A 37 8.89 10.67 -21.73
C ASP A 37 8.10 11.92 -21.26
N PRO A 38 7.13 12.45 -22.04
CA PRO A 38 6.31 13.57 -21.57
C PRO A 38 5.39 13.25 -20.39
N LEU A 39 5.18 11.95 -20.08
CA LEU A 39 4.37 11.50 -18.95
C LEU A 39 5.21 11.21 -17.70
N CYS A 40 6.53 11.34 -17.81
CA CYS A 40 7.44 11.06 -16.71
C CYS A 40 7.57 12.28 -15.79
N VAL A 41 7.42 12.05 -14.47
CA VAL A 41 7.68 13.07 -13.44
C VAL A 41 9.18 13.24 -13.19
N ALA A 42 9.95 12.20 -13.44
CA ALA A 42 11.42 12.22 -13.33
C ALA A 42 12.05 11.21 -14.28
N SER A 43 13.31 11.44 -14.62
CA SER A 43 14.18 10.48 -15.30
C SER A 43 15.39 10.18 -14.42
N ILE A 44 15.65 8.90 -14.21
CA ILE A 44 16.74 8.35 -13.41
C ILE A 44 17.76 7.75 -14.36
N GLU A 45 19.01 8.16 -14.28
CA GLU A 45 20.12 7.52 -14.96
C GLU A 45 21.03 6.83 -13.94
N ILE A 46 21.20 5.52 -14.10
CA ILE A 46 22.09 4.67 -13.31
C ILE A 46 23.30 4.34 -14.21
N ARG A 47 24.45 4.92 -13.90
CA ARG A 47 25.67 4.75 -14.68
C ARG A 47 26.37 3.44 -14.34
N ASN A 48 27.30 3.02 -15.21
CA ASN A 48 28.08 1.80 -15.03
C ASN A 48 28.89 1.76 -13.72
N ASP A 49 29.29 2.92 -13.20
CA ASP A 49 29.99 3.06 -11.91
C ASP A 49 29.05 3.05 -10.70
N GLY A 50 27.75 2.93 -10.94
CA GLY A 50 26.71 2.94 -9.90
C GLY A 50 26.28 4.33 -9.47
N GLU A 51 26.86 5.40 -10.00
CA GLU A 51 26.38 6.75 -9.74
C GLU A 51 24.96 6.93 -10.34
N THR A 52 24.07 7.49 -9.52
CA THR A 52 22.69 7.72 -9.93
C THR A 52 22.40 9.22 -10.00
N THR A 53 21.88 9.67 -11.12
CA THR A 53 21.43 11.05 -11.32
C THR A 53 19.94 11.09 -11.62
N VAL A 54 19.26 12.13 -11.13
CA VAL A 54 17.81 12.31 -11.33
C VAL A 54 17.54 13.68 -11.93
N THR A 55 16.80 13.72 -13.01
CA THR A 55 16.38 14.96 -13.67
C THR A 55 14.88 15.12 -13.60
N PRO A 56 14.35 16.35 -13.41
CA PRO A 56 12.90 16.58 -13.38
C PRO A 56 12.28 16.31 -14.75
N GLY A 57 11.02 15.89 -14.72
CA GLY A 57 10.18 15.69 -15.91
C GLY A 57 9.00 16.66 -15.94
N ALA A 58 7.83 16.13 -16.25
CA ALA A 58 6.60 16.90 -16.36
C ALA A 58 6.08 17.39 -15.00
N THR A 59 5.44 18.57 -15.00
CA THR A 59 4.63 19.04 -13.87
C THR A 59 3.52 18.04 -13.57
N VAL A 60 3.26 17.84 -12.28
CA VAL A 60 2.26 16.88 -11.81
C VAL A 60 0.99 17.61 -11.38
N ASP A 61 -0.13 17.29 -12.03
CA ASP A 61 -1.45 17.74 -11.60
C ASP A 61 -2.07 16.71 -10.66
N LEU A 62 -2.39 17.09 -9.44
CA LEU A 62 -3.07 16.26 -8.44
C LEU A 62 -4.45 16.82 -8.10
N ALA A 63 -5.33 15.95 -7.64
CA ALA A 63 -6.52 16.35 -6.89
C ALA A 63 -6.22 16.34 -5.40
N GLU A 64 -6.78 17.27 -4.66
CA GLU A 64 -6.70 17.27 -3.19
C GLU A 64 -7.21 15.94 -2.63
N ASN A 65 -6.40 15.29 -1.80
CA ASN A 65 -6.65 13.96 -1.24
C ASN A 65 -6.86 12.83 -2.29
N GLY A 66 -6.54 13.11 -3.55
CA GLY A 66 -6.61 12.13 -4.64
C GLY A 66 -5.23 11.59 -5.01
N TRP A 67 -5.16 10.32 -5.37
CA TRP A 67 -3.95 9.70 -5.88
C TRP A 67 -3.87 9.79 -7.41
N ARG A 68 -2.65 9.86 -7.92
CA ARG A 68 -2.37 9.82 -9.37
C ARG A 68 -1.13 8.98 -9.65
N ALA A 69 -1.20 8.17 -10.73
CA ALA A 69 -0.03 7.48 -11.27
C ALA A 69 0.72 8.38 -12.26
N MET A 70 2.02 8.45 -12.09
CA MET A 70 2.96 9.10 -13.01
C MET A 70 4.05 8.10 -13.40
N LEU A 71 4.65 8.28 -14.57
CA LEU A 71 5.79 7.47 -14.99
C LEU A 71 7.10 8.02 -14.43
N VAL A 72 8.03 7.11 -14.23
CA VAL A 72 9.45 7.40 -13.99
C VAL A 72 10.25 6.65 -15.05
N LYS A 73 11.05 7.36 -15.82
CA LYS A 73 11.98 6.78 -16.77
C LYS A 73 13.23 6.31 -16.05
N VAL A 74 13.69 5.10 -16.33
CA VAL A 74 14.96 4.58 -15.78
C VAL A 74 15.87 4.18 -16.93
N VAL A 75 17.02 4.84 -17.02
CA VAL A 75 18.13 4.47 -17.90
C VAL A 75 19.15 3.72 -17.06
N ASN A 76 19.16 2.40 -17.16
CA ASN A 76 19.88 1.49 -16.28
C ASN A 76 21.11 0.88 -16.98
N ARG A 77 22.19 1.66 -17.09
CA ARG A 77 23.42 1.21 -17.77
C ARG A 77 24.18 0.16 -16.94
N ALA A 78 23.97 0.14 -15.62
CA ALA A 78 24.63 -0.79 -14.71
C ALA A 78 23.93 -2.17 -14.65
N GLY A 79 22.79 -2.37 -15.34
CA GLY A 79 22.05 -3.63 -15.31
C GLY A 79 21.47 -4.00 -13.94
N VAL A 80 21.16 -3.02 -13.12
CA VAL A 80 20.65 -3.19 -11.74
C VAL A 80 19.31 -3.91 -11.75
N GLN A 81 19.13 -4.88 -10.85
CA GLN A 81 17.89 -5.66 -10.68
C GLN A 81 17.29 -5.53 -9.29
N SER A 82 17.77 -4.60 -8.48
CA SER A 82 17.24 -4.34 -7.15
C SER A 82 15.96 -3.50 -7.20
N LYS A 83 15.26 -3.42 -6.05
CA LYS A 83 14.04 -2.62 -5.89
C LYS A 83 14.34 -1.14 -6.07
N LEU A 84 13.62 -0.48 -6.99
CA LEU A 84 13.61 0.98 -7.07
C LEU A 84 12.68 1.54 -6.00
N ARG A 85 13.20 2.44 -5.18
CA ARG A 85 12.48 3.11 -4.10
C ARG A 85 12.36 4.59 -4.36
N VAL A 86 11.34 5.20 -3.76
CA VAL A 86 11.11 6.64 -3.80
C VAL A 86 10.83 7.14 -2.39
N ASP A 87 11.37 8.30 -2.07
CA ASP A 87 11.09 9.03 -0.85
C ASP A 87 11.04 10.55 -1.11
N SER A 88 10.59 11.31 -0.13
CA SER A 88 10.53 12.77 -0.20
C SER A 88 10.56 13.37 1.21
N PRO A 89 11.35 14.42 1.45
CA PRO A 89 11.26 15.17 2.69
C PRO A 89 9.88 15.86 2.86
N ASN A 90 9.09 15.97 1.78
CA ASN A 90 7.74 16.49 1.81
C ASN A 90 6.67 15.42 2.03
N ALA A 91 7.07 14.14 2.12
CA ALA A 91 6.16 13.03 2.31
C ALA A 91 5.96 12.73 3.80
N ARG A 92 4.74 12.35 4.10
CA ARG A 92 4.25 11.91 5.41
C ARG A 92 4.34 12.95 6.53
N PRO A 93 3.21 13.33 7.12
CA PRO A 93 3.21 14.17 8.30
C PRO A 93 3.99 13.48 9.42
N ILE A 94 4.81 14.25 10.15
CA ILE A 94 5.44 13.80 11.37
C ILE A 94 4.45 14.07 12.51
N PRO A 95 3.89 13.06 13.17
CA PRO A 95 3.09 13.27 14.36
C PRO A 95 3.93 14.01 15.43
N HIS A 96 3.39 15.06 16.00
CA HIS A 96 4.04 15.85 17.07
C HIS A 96 5.36 16.57 16.69
N GLY A 97 5.66 16.71 15.41
CA GLY A 97 6.80 17.51 14.95
C GLY A 97 6.57 19.02 15.11
N PRO A 98 7.63 19.86 14.93
CA PRO A 98 7.48 21.30 14.79
C PRO A 98 6.47 21.66 13.69
N LYS A 99 5.73 22.76 13.90
CA LYS A 99 4.67 23.18 12.98
C LYS A 99 5.18 23.33 11.54
N ASP A 100 6.36 23.90 11.35
CA ASP A 100 6.94 24.08 10.02
C ASP A 100 7.24 22.75 9.32
N ASP A 101 7.65 21.72 10.05
CA ASP A 101 7.85 20.38 9.52
C ASP A 101 6.52 19.72 9.14
N ILE A 102 5.49 19.90 9.97
CA ILE A 102 4.15 19.40 9.67
C ILE A 102 3.61 20.08 8.41
N ASP A 103 3.74 21.39 8.29
CA ASP A 103 3.26 22.19 7.15
C ASP A 103 4.00 21.84 5.85
N ASN A 104 5.25 21.35 5.94
CA ASN A 104 6.05 20.91 4.81
C ASN A 104 5.78 19.46 4.38
N ARG A 105 4.99 18.68 5.15
CA ARG A 105 4.68 17.27 4.91
C ARG A 105 3.28 17.08 4.32
N TRP A 106 3.10 17.55 3.12
CA TRP A 106 1.82 17.59 2.40
C TRP A 106 1.68 16.54 1.30
N LEU A 107 2.76 15.82 0.97
CA LEU A 107 2.83 14.83 -0.10
C LEU A 107 2.77 13.40 0.46
N ALA A 108 2.08 12.51 -0.24
CA ALA A 108 2.19 11.07 -0.06
C ALA A 108 2.67 10.45 -1.37
N LEU A 109 3.58 9.47 -1.29
CA LEU A 109 4.13 8.81 -2.47
C LEU A 109 4.49 7.35 -2.21
N SER A 110 4.47 6.56 -3.29
CA SER A 110 4.98 5.19 -3.30
C SER A 110 5.32 4.75 -4.72
N MET A 111 6.30 3.88 -4.89
CA MET A 111 6.44 3.13 -6.15
C MET A 111 5.30 2.12 -6.25
N TYR A 112 4.76 1.93 -7.46
CA TYR A 112 3.84 0.84 -7.73
C TYR A 112 4.64 -0.45 -7.96
N ASP A 113 4.32 -1.48 -7.20
CA ASP A 113 4.98 -2.78 -7.23
C ASP A 113 4.03 -3.97 -7.43
N GLY A 114 2.75 -3.67 -7.72
CA GLY A 114 1.74 -4.69 -8.03
C GLY A 114 1.85 -5.25 -9.46
N ARG A 115 1.27 -6.43 -9.66
CA ARG A 115 1.22 -7.09 -10.99
C ARG A 115 0.60 -6.18 -12.06
N PRO A 116 1.07 -6.22 -13.31
CA PRO A 116 2.12 -7.09 -13.90
C PRO A 116 3.57 -6.63 -13.64
N LEU A 117 3.79 -5.49 -12.97
CA LEU A 117 5.11 -5.03 -12.56
C LEU A 117 5.49 -5.73 -11.24
N ASN A 118 6.78 -5.95 -11.04
CA ASN A 118 7.31 -6.33 -9.75
C ASN A 118 8.08 -5.15 -9.13
N ALA A 119 8.45 -5.27 -7.87
CA ALA A 119 9.15 -4.21 -7.15
C ALA A 119 10.58 -3.93 -7.69
N ASN A 120 11.21 -4.91 -8.34
CA ASN A 120 12.60 -4.81 -8.78
C ASN A 120 12.70 -4.24 -10.20
N LEU A 121 13.79 -3.54 -10.47
CA LEU A 121 14.21 -3.23 -11.83
C LEU A 121 14.48 -4.53 -12.60
N SER A 122 14.24 -4.51 -13.91
CA SER A 122 14.38 -5.70 -14.75
C SER A 122 15.84 -5.97 -15.17
N GLY A 123 16.71 -4.98 -15.02
CA GLY A 123 18.08 -5.01 -15.54
C GLY A 123 18.21 -4.57 -17.01
N LEU A 124 17.08 -4.24 -17.65
CA LEU A 124 17.11 -3.67 -19.00
C LEU A 124 17.67 -2.25 -18.98
N GLU A 125 18.40 -1.87 -20.05
CA GLU A 125 18.99 -0.54 -20.17
C GLU A 125 17.97 0.60 -20.11
N LEU A 126 16.75 0.35 -20.57
CA LEU A 126 15.65 1.30 -20.53
C LEU A 126 14.39 0.64 -19.99
N GLU A 127 13.81 1.22 -18.96
CA GLU A 127 12.52 0.80 -18.44
C GLU A 127 11.72 1.97 -17.87
N TYR A 128 10.40 1.79 -17.76
CA TYR A 128 9.50 2.76 -17.15
C TYR A 128 8.88 2.15 -15.92
N ARG A 129 8.86 2.91 -14.84
CA ARG A 129 8.25 2.55 -13.57
C ARG A 129 7.12 3.52 -13.25
N ILE A 130 6.27 3.15 -12.30
CA ILE A 130 5.14 3.97 -11.91
C ILE A 130 5.37 4.44 -10.47
N VAL A 131 5.33 5.75 -10.28
CA VAL A 131 5.21 6.39 -8.97
C VAL A 131 3.77 6.85 -8.78
N GLN A 132 3.25 6.68 -7.59
CA GLN A 132 1.92 7.12 -7.20
C GLN A 132 2.07 8.27 -6.22
N LEU A 133 1.39 9.37 -6.49
CA LEU A 133 1.48 10.61 -5.74
C LEU A 133 0.11 11.06 -5.27
N SER A 134 0.03 11.66 -4.09
CA SER A 134 -1.17 12.31 -3.55
C SER A 134 -0.78 13.54 -2.74
N SER A 135 -1.58 14.58 -2.78
CA SER A 135 -1.40 15.80 -2.01
C SER A 135 -2.61 16.09 -1.14
N THR A 136 -2.36 16.52 0.10
CA THR A 136 -3.41 16.96 1.03
C THR A 136 -3.64 18.48 0.99
N THR A 137 -2.84 19.21 0.21
CA THR A 137 -2.85 20.69 0.23
C THR A 137 -2.98 21.24 -1.17
N VAL A 138 -3.98 22.08 -1.37
CA VAL A 138 -4.26 22.79 -2.63
C VAL A 138 -3.19 23.83 -2.93
N GLY A 139 -2.91 24.04 -4.21
CA GLY A 139 -2.00 25.07 -4.72
C GLY A 139 -0.81 24.52 -5.47
N ASN A 140 0.08 25.42 -5.89
CA ASN A 140 1.31 25.09 -6.59
C ASN A 140 2.46 24.98 -5.60
N ARG A 141 3.16 23.86 -5.58
CA ARG A 141 4.25 23.57 -4.64
C ARG A 141 5.38 22.81 -5.34
N LYS A 142 6.58 22.95 -4.79
CA LYS A 142 7.73 22.11 -5.16
C LYS A 142 7.87 20.98 -4.15
N ALA A 143 8.09 19.79 -4.66
CA ALA A 143 8.48 18.63 -3.86
C ALA A 143 9.82 18.09 -4.34
N ARG A 144 10.66 17.71 -3.41
CA ARG A 144 11.87 16.97 -3.73
C ARG A 144 11.55 15.48 -3.77
N LEU A 145 11.67 14.85 -4.93
CA LEU A 145 11.60 13.40 -5.08
C LEU A 145 13.01 12.81 -5.05
N GLU A 146 13.23 11.87 -4.16
CA GLU A 146 14.49 11.14 -4.01
C GLU A 146 14.29 9.67 -4.38
N PHE A 147 15.21 9.11 -5.16
CA PHE A 147 15.15 7.73 -5.62
C PHE A 147 16.40 6.97 -5.19
N ASN A 148 16.20 5.68 -4.89
CA ASN A 148 17.26 4.75 -4.54
C ASN A 148 17.06 3.46 -5.34
N ALA A 149 18.07 3.09 -6.13
CA ALA A 149 18.08 1.88 -6.95
C ALA A 149 18.75 0.68 -6.26
N GLY A 150 19.04 0.78 -4.97
CA GLY A 150 19.66 -0.31 -4.22
C GLY A 150 21.09 -0.65 -4.62
N ILE A 151 21.76 0.24 -5.34
CA ILE A 151 23.17 0.07 -5.68
C ILE A 151 23.97 0.47 -4.46
N ALA A 152 24.71 -0.47 -3.89
CA ALA A 152 25.72 -0.15 -2.90
C ALA A 152 26.81 0.69 -3.59
N GLY A 153 26.87 1.97 -3.29
CA GLY A 153 28.08 2.75 -3.57
C GLY A 153 29.25 2.04 -2.90
N SER A 154 30.17 1.46 -3.67
CA SER A 154 31.37 0.72 -3.25
C SER A 154 31.28 0.14 -1.83
N ALA A 155 30.84 -1.10 -1.73
CA ALA A 155 30.98 -2.03 -0.59
C ALA A 155 31.07 -1.41 0.84
N LYS A 156 30.21 -0.45 1.18
CA LYS A 156 29.99 -0.15 2.59
C LYS A 156 29.00 -1.20 3.12
N SER A 157 29.45 -1.92 4.14
CA SER A 157 28.65 -2.87 4.92
C SER A 157 27.22 -2.33 5.10
N SER A 158 26.20 -3.17 4.91
CA SER A 158 24.81 -2.87 5.29
C SER A 158 24.71 -2.63 6.80
N VAL A 159 25.68 -3.05 7.54
CA VAL A 159 25.76 -2.96 9.00
C VAL A 159 26.09 -1.53 9.41
N ILE A 160 25.15 -0.90 10.12
CA ILE A 160 25.27 0.42 10.71
C ILE A 160 26.14 0.34 11.96
N ARG A 161 25.81 -0.62 12.85
CA ARG A 161 26.53 -0.87 14.09
C ARG A 161 26.41 -2.33 14.52
N GLN A 162 27.50 -2.88 15.04
CA GLN A 162 27.56 -4.22 15.64
C GLN A 162 27.82 -4.10 17.13
N PHE A 163 27.15 -4.94 17.91
CA PHE A 163 27.29 -5.07 19.35
C PHE A 163 27.64 -6.53 19.64
N ARG A 164 28.79 -6.78 20.26
CA ARG A 164 29.35 -8.13 20.47
C ARG A 164 29.49 -8.52 21.94
N PHE A 165 29.40 -7.55 22.84
CA PHE A 165 29.47 -7.75 24.28
C PHE A 165 30.78 -8.40 24.77
N ASP A 166 31.89 -8.17 24.06
CA ASP A 166 33.17 -8.78 24.36
C ASP A 166 33.74 -8.32 25.71
N LYS A 167 33.47 -7.08 26.10
CA LYS A 167 34.01 -6.46 27.31
C LYS A 167 32.98 -5.77 28.17
N ASP A 168 32.03 -5.12 27.56
CA ASP A 168 30.99 -4.33 28.18
C ASP A 168 29.69 -4.40 27.39
N SER A 169 28.71 -3.56 27.71
CA SER A 169 27.41 -3.53 27.05
C SER A 169 27.42 -2.87 25.67
N ASP A 170 28.57 -2.53 25.12
CA ASP A 170 28.72 -1.83 23.82
C ASP A 170 27.89 -0.52 23.71
N GLY A 171 27.61 0.09 24.86
CA GLY A 171 26.84 1.33 24.96
C GLY A 171 25.33 1.14 25.18
N TRP A 172 24.86 -0.12 25.26
CA TRP A 172 23.51 -0.38 25.75
C TRP A 172 23.43 -0.02 27.24
N GLY A 173 22.42 0.76 27.59
CA GLY A 173 22.21 1.29 28.95
C GLY A 173 20.81 1.87 29.08
N GLU A 174 20.62 2.86 29.94
CA GLU A 174 19.32 3.50 30.18
C GLU A 174 18.22 2.46 30.44
N LEU A 175 18.40 1.74 31.56
CA LEU A 175 17.56 0.59 31.92
C LEU A 175 16.34 1.05 32.73
N ASN A 176 15.19 0.41 32.49
CA ASN A 176 14.05 0.46 33.37
C ASN A 176 13.57 -0.95 33.67
N ASP A 177 13.20 -1.24 34.89
CA ASP A 177 12.73 -2.56 35.37
C ASP A 177 13.56 -3.75 34.87
N LEU A 178 14.85 -3.53 34.62
CA LEU A 178 15.75 -4.49 33.98
C LEU A 178 17.12 -4.47 34.62
N LYS A 179 17.62 -5.65 35.03
CA LYS A 179 19.02 -5.86 35.36
C LYS A 179 19.77 -6.40 34.16
N MET A 180 20.95 -5.88 33.92
CA MET A 180 21.81 -6.24 32.80
C MET A 180 23.21 -6.62 33.29
N VAL A 181 23.71 -7.75 32.80
CA VAL A 181 25.06 -8.22 33.09
C VAL A 181 25.70 -8.74 31.82
N VAL A 182 26.93 -8.28 31.53
CA VAL A 182 27.74 -8.84 30.44
C VAL A 182 28.64 -9.92 31.01
N ARG A 183 28.57 -11.12 30.48
CA ARG A 183 29.45 -12.25 30.79
C ARG A 183 29.45 -13.23 29.59
N ASP A 184 30.54 -13.97 29.48
CA ASP A 184 30.66 -15.00 28.42
C ASP A 184 30.34 -14.47 27.00
N GLN A 185 30.72 -13.22 26.71
CA GLN A 185 30.46 -12.52 25.45
C GLN A 185 28.96 -12.44 25.11
N SER A 186 28.13 -12.36 26.11
CA SER A 186 26.68 -12.26 25.98
C SER A 186 26.10 -11.26 26.98
N LEU A 187 24.98 -10.70 26.62
CA LEU A 187 24.19 -9.80 27.44
C LEU A 187 23.10 -10.61 28.15
N PHE A 188 23.16 -10.70 29.48
CA PHE A 188 22.14 -11.35 30.28
C PHE A 188 21.22 -10.29 30.87
N LEU A 189 19.95 -10.42 30.58
CA LEU A 189 18.89 -9.52 31.00
C LEU A 189 17.97 -10.26 31.99
N GLU A 190 17.60 -9.58 33.08
CA GLU A 190 16.59 -10.04 34.03
C GLU A 190 15.56 -8.92 34.23
N ALA A 191 14.38 -9.11 33.71
CA ALA A 191 13.26 -8.20 33.91
C ALA A 191 12.71 -8.33 35.31
N THR A 192 12.56 -7.20 36.01
CA THR A 192 12.19 -7.14 37.44
C THR A 192 10.84 -6.44 37.67
N GLY A 193 10.25 -5.86 36.64
CA GLY A 193 8.96 -5.15 36.67
C GLY A 193 8.17 -5.28 35.40
N ASP A 194 7.20 -4.38 35.19
CA ASP A 194 6.20 -4.48 34.16
C ASP A 194 6.55 -3.71 32.87
N ASP A 195 7.58 -2.84 32.88
CA ASP A 195 8.08 -2.10 31.71
C ASP A 195 9.60 -2.25 31.54
N PRO A 196 10.11 -3.49 31.34
CA PRO A 196 11.54 -3.73 31.23
C PRO A 196 12.07 -3.28 29.88
N PHE A 197 13.02 -2.33 29.86
CA PHE A 197 13.68 -1.91 28.63
C PHE A 197 15.16 -1.59 28.80
N LEU A 198 15.85 -1.58 27.64
CA LEU A 198 17.20 -1.05 27.48
C LEU A 198 17.29 -0.26 26.20
N SER A 199 18.13 0.77 26.16
CA SER A 199 18.32 1.59 24.98
C SER A 199 19.78 1.83 24.64
N VAL A 200 20.02 2.24 23.39
CA VAL A 200 21.34 2.61 22.90
C VAL A 200 21.24 3.81 21.95
N PRO A 201 22.06 4.85 22.14
CA PRO A 201 22.19 5.92 21.16
C PRO A 201 22.94 5.42 19.91
N VAL A 202 22.35 5.67 18.75
CA VAL A 202 22.91 5.32 17.44
C VAL A 202 22.58 6.42 16.46
N SER A 203 23.57 6.88 15.68
CA SER A 203 23.33 7.83 14.62
C SER A 203 23.43 7.15 13.25
N ALA A 204 22.35 7.25 12.47
CA ALA A 204 22.32 6.78 11.09
C ALA A 204 21.32 7.61 10.27
N ARG A 205 21.55 7.70 8.96
CA ARG A 205 20.56 8.27 8.05
C ARG A 205 19.31 7.39 8.05
N GLY A 206 18.13 8.01 7.94
CA GLY A 206 16.85 7.31 7.83
C GLY A 206 16.77 6.34 6.65
N GLY A 207 15.78 5.47 6.69
CA GLY A 207 15.55 4.40 5.75
C GLY A 207 14.94 3.19 6.43
N ARG A 208 14.74 2.09 5.70
CA ARG A 208 14.32 0.83 6.32
C ARG A 208 15.53 0.16 6.96
N MET A 209 15.40 -0.18 8.22
CA MET A 209 16.45 -0.81 9.01
C MET A 209 16.00 -2.15 9.54
N VAL A 210 16.98 -2.99 9.86
CA VAL A 210 16.75 -4.27 10.54
C VAL A 210 17.58 -4.27 11.82
N LEU A 211 16.91 -4.46 12.95
CA LEU A 211 17.58 -4.86 14.17
C LEU A 211 17.62 -6.39 14.19
N ARG A 212 18.81 -6.93 14.03
CA ARG A 212 19.04 -8.38 14.02
C ARG A 212 19.81 -8.77 15.24
N PHE A 213 19.35 -9.78 15.96
CA PHE A 213 20.08 -10.28 17.12
C PHE A 213 19.86 -11.79 17.31
N TRP A 214 20.85 -12.42 17.94
CA TRP A 214 20.77 -13.82 18.34
C TRP A 214 20.53 -13.88 19.85
N GLY A 215 19.51 -14.63 20.26
CA GLY A 215 19.18 -14.68 21.68
C GLY A 215 18.23 -15.79 22.08
N ARG A 216 18.06 -15.95 23.39
CA ARG A 216 17.24 -16.97 24.02
C ARG A 216 16.42 -16.38 25.16
N PRO A 217 15.10 -16.25 25.00
CA PRO A 217 14.19 -15.94 26.10
C PRO A 217 13.89 -17.18 26.97
N ASP A 218 13.63 -17.00 28.23
CA ASP A 218 13.24 -18.08 29.14
C ASP A 218 11.72 -18.37 29.12
N GLY A 219 10.91 -17.42 28.63
CA GLY A 219 9.45 -17.53 28.60
C GLY A 219 8.82 -17.06 27.30
N PRO A 220 7.58 -17.51 27.01
CA PRO A 220 6.82 -17.02 25.86
C PRO A 220 6.39 -15.58 26.09
N GLY A 221 6.02 -14.91 24.99
CA GLY A 221 5.50 -13.54 25.02
C GLY A 221 5.88 -12.77 23.77
N VAL A 222 5.93 -11.47 23.92
CA VAL A 222 6.36 -10.58 22.86
C VAL A 222 7.45 -9.65 23.38
N GLY A 223 8.36 -9.30 22.48
CA GLY A 223 9.29 -8.19 22.66
C GLY A 223 8.89 -7.03 21.76
N GLN A 224 9.46 -5.87 22.03
CA GLN A 224 9.20 -4.66 21.25
C GLN A 224 10.52 -3.96 20.92
N VAL A 225 10.56 -3.31 19.77
CA VAL A 225 11.65 -2.42 19.35
C VAL A 225 11.05 -1.05 19.12
N PHE A 226 11.59 -0.04 19.78
CA PHE A 226 11.28 1.36 19.56
C PHE A 226 12.49 2.07 18.98
N TRP A 227 12.25 3.19 18.29
CA TRP A 227 13.31 4.06 17.79
C TRP A 227 12.91 5.51 17.89
N TRP A 228 13.93 6.38 17.94
CA TRP A 228 13.73 7.83 17.89
C TRP A 228 14.69 8.48 16.93
N THR A 229 14.30 9.68 16.48
CA THR A 229 15.02 10.45 15.48
C THR A 229 15.34 11.85 16.02
N GLU A 230 16.08 12.63 15.27
CA GLU A 230 16.38 14.01 15.67
C GLU A 230 15.11 14.85 15.80
N GLN A 231 14.14 14.65 14.93
CA GLN A 231 12.86 15.37 14.92
C GLN A 231 11.91 14.88 16.03
N LEU A 232 12.04 13.63 16.41
CA LEU A 232 11.19 12.96 17.41
C LEU A 232 12.08 12.26 18.44
N PRO A 233 12.59 13.02 19.43
CA PRO A 233 13.68 12.55 20.28
C PRO A 233 13.27 11.58 21.39
N GLN A 234 11.99 11.20 21.46
CA GLN A 234 11.48 10.25 22.44
C GLN A 234 10.87 9.02 21.75
N PRO A 235 11.08 7.81 22.27
CA PRO A 235 10.33 6.63 21.84
C PRO A 235 8.83 6.85 22.12
N ASP A 236 7.97 6.48 21.16
CA ASP A 236 6.52 6.49 21.35
C ASP A 236 5.85 5.30 20.65
N GLY A 237 4.60 5.00 21.02
CA GLY A 237 3.85 3.87 20.47
C GLY A 237 3.56 3.92 18.97
N GLY A 238 3.79 5.05 18.30
CA GLY A 238 3.67 5.18 16.84
C GLY A 238 4.94 4.71 16.10
N ARG A 239 6.04 4.47 16.82
CA ARG A 239 7.33 4.03 16.29
C ARG A 239 7.84 2.82 17.05
N GLN A 240 7.07 1.75 16.97
CA GLN A 240 7.39 0.46 17.55
C GLN A 240 7.13 -0.67 16.57
N MET A 241 7.88 -1.75 16.74
CA MET A 241 7.63 -3.05 16.12
C MET A 241 7.58 -4.11 17.20
N VAL A 242 6.60 -5.00 17.08
CA VAL A 242 6.42 -6.13 18.01
C VAL A 242 6.95 -7.41 17.37
N PHE A 243 7.63 -8.24 18.14
CA PHE A 243 8.12 -9.54 17.69
C PHE A 243 7.78 -10.63 18.69
N GLN A 244 7.54 -11.85 18.19
CA GLN A 244 7.20 -13.00 19.03
C GLN A 244 8.46 -13.63 19.63
N LEU A 245 8.37 -13.99 20.89
CA LEU A 245 9.41 -14.70 21.62
C LEU A 245 9.20 -16.22 21.52
N ASP A 246 10.29 -16.94 21.28
CA ASP A 246 10.31 -18.40 21.18
C ASP A 246 11.14 -18.97 22.34
N PRO A 247 10.47 -19.43 23.42
CA PRO A 247 11.17 -19.75 24.64
C PRO A 247 12.03 -20.99 24.54
N GLY A 248 13.15 -20.95 25.25
CA GLY A 248 14.01 -22.10 25.43
C GLY A 248 14.90 -22.49 24.24
N SER A 249 14.79 -21.81 23.11
CA SER A 249 15.66 -22.01 21.95
C SER A 249 16.51 -20.79 21.62
N ASP A 250 17.75 -21.05 21.24
CA ASP A 250 18.64 -20.04 20.69
C ASP A 250 18.25 -19.79 19.21
N ARG A 251 17.92 -18.55 18.88
CA ARG A 251 17.55 -18.21 17.50
C ARG A 251 17.87 -16.76 17.13
N GLU A 252 17.87 -16.52 15.83
CA GLU A 252 17.95 -15.19 15.30
C GLU A 252 16.56 -14.53 15.28
N TYR A 253 16.52 -13.30 15.75
CA TYR A 253 15.41 -12.37 15.59
C TYR A 253 15.81 -11.29 14.59
N ALA A 254 14.95 -10.96 13.66
CA ALA A 254 15.16 -9.92 12.66
C ALA A 254 13.91 -9.03 12.58
N ILE A 255 14.02 -7.83 13.12
CA ILE A 255 12.92 -6.88 13.21
C ILE A 255 13.18 -5.74 12.24
N GLU A 256 12.39 -5.66 11.18
CA GLU A 256 12.48 -4.61 10.19
C GLU A 256 11.56 -3.44 10.57
N PHE A 257 12.07 -2.21 10.49
CA PHE A 257 11.34 -1.00 10.84
C PHE A 257 11.73 0.19 9.96
N PRO A 258 10.77 1.09 9.66
CA PRO A 258 11.03 2.31 8.90
C PRO A 258 11.54 3.41 9.82
N VAL A 259 12.58 4.11 9.42
CA VAL A 259 13.11 5.29 10.11
C VAL A 259 12.94 6.51 9.21
N GLU A 260 12.07 7.43 9.62
CA GLU A 260 11.88 8.71 8.95
C GLU A 260 12.78 9.77 9.61
N GLY A 261 13.61 10.44 8.81
CA GLY A 261 14.66 11.33 9.34
C GLY A 261 15.88 10.56 9.87
N ASP A 262 16.80 11.26 10.53
CA ASP A 262 18.02 10.64 11.05
C ASP A 262 17.78 9.92 12.37
N LEU A 263 18.11 8.63 12.40
CA LEU A 263 18.05 7.80 13.61
C LEU A 263 19.00 8.36 14.68
N LYS A 264 18.53 8.46 15.91
CA LYS A 264 19.32 8.87 17.08
C LYS A 264 19.43 7.78 18.15
N GLY A 265 18.60 6.75 18.09
CA GLY A 265 18.73 5.60 18.98
C GLY A 265 17.64 4.56 18.82
N VAL A 266 17.86 3.45 19.51
CA VAL A 266 16.99 2.27 19.52
C VAL A 266 16.78 1.82 20.96
N ARG A 267 15.55 1.46 21.32
CA ARG A 267 15.15 0.81 22.56
C ARG A 267 14.64 -0.61 22.26
N ILE A 268 15.00 -1.55 23.07
CA ILE A 268 14.45 -2.90 23.08
C ILE A 268 13.74 -3.12 24.41
N ASP A 269 12.50 -3.57 24.34
CA ASP A 269 11.75 -4.12 25.46
C ASP A 269 11.78 -5.64 25.26
N PRO A 270 12.69 -6.33 25.94
CA PRO A 270 12.97 -7.75 25.65
C PRO A 270 11.87 -8.69 26.11
N LEU A 271 11.03 -8.25 27.07
CA LEU A 271 9.97 -9.02 27.72
C LEU A 271 8.83 -8.07 28.12
N GLN A 272 7.65 -8.60 28.38
CA GLN A 272 6.50 -7.83 28.90
C GLN A 272 6.24 -8.06 30.41
N GLY A 273 7.26 -8.39 31.17
CA GLY A 273 7.16 -8.67 32.59
C GLY A 273 8.36 -9.47 33.10
N PRO A 274 8.34 -9.93 34.35
CA PRO A 274 9.46 -10.65 34.96
C PRO A 274 9.88 -11.88 34.15
N GLY A 275 11.18 -12.00 33.90
CA GLY A 275 11.74 -13.10 33.09
C GLY A 275 13.21 -12.84 32.77
N LYS A 276 13.81 -13.75 32.00
CA LYS A 276 15.22 -13.63 31.61
C LYS A 276 15.36 -13.74 30.10
N PHE A 277 16.35 -13.04 29.58
CA PHE A 277 16.71 -13.09 28.16
C PHE A 277 18.23 -13.01 28.02
N ARG A 278 18.83 -13.93 27.30
CA ARG A 278 20.22 -13.86 26.87
C ARG A 278 20.30 -13.37 25.44
N ILE A 279 21.17 -12.43 25.15
CA ILE A 279 21.47 -11.93 23.81
C ILE A 279 22.97 -12.06 23.57
N ASP A 280 23.36 -12.78 22.50
CA ASP A 280 24.76 -13.05 22.21
C ASP A 280 25.38 -11.95 21.35
N TRP A 281 24.62 -11.38 20.44
CA TRP A 281 25.03 -10.25 19.62
C TRP A 281 23.81 -9.50 19.08
N ILE A 282 24.00 -8.23 18.74
CA ILE A 282 23.03 -7.39 18.04
C ILE A 282 23.72 -6.72 16.86
N ASN A 283 23.05 -6.66 15.71
CA ASN A 283 23.42 -5.83 14.57
C ASN A 283 22.27 -4.88 14.27
N LEU A 284 22.58 -3.62 14.08
CA LEU A 284 21.72 -2.69 13.40
C LEU A 284 22.19 -2.57 11.94
N GLU A 285 21.32 -2.83 11.01
CA GLU A 285 21.63 -2.93 9.59
C GLU A 285 20.60 -2.12 8.78
N TYR A 286 21.01 -1.65 7.59
CA TYR A 286 20.00 -1.28 6.60
C TYR A 286 19.31 -2.53 6.06
N ALA A 287 18.01 -2.48 5.82
CA ALA A 287 17.31 -3.54 5.11
C ALA A 287 17.91 -3.77 3.73
N ALA A 288 17.78 -4.96 3.20
CA ALA A 288 18.37 -5.32 1.90
C ALA A 288 17.98 -4.31 0.82
N GLY A 289 18.99 -3.70 0.18
CA GLY A 289 18.82 -2.68 -0.85
C GLY A 289 18.55 -1.25 -0.36
N GLU A 290 18.59 -0.98 0.97
CA GLU A 290 18.47 0.40 1.51
C GLU A 290 19.80 1.16 1.58
N ASN A 291 20.91 0.47 1.51
CA ASN A 291 22.25 1.04 1.62
C ASN A 291 22.77 1.74 0.34
N GLY A 292 21.91 1.94 -0.65
CA GLY A 292 22.23 2.70 -1.85
C GLY A 292 22.19 4.22 -1.63
N THR A 293 22.85 4.96 -2.51
CA THR A 293 22.80 6.42 -2.50
C THR A 293 21.43 6.91 -2.96
N TRP A 294 20.83 7.82 -2.20
CA TRP A 294 19.63 8.54 -2.62
C TRP A 294 20.02 9.71 -3.53
N SER A 295 19.39 9.78 -4.68
CA SER A 295 19.56 10.88 -5.63
C SER A 295 18.20 11.48 -5.94
N GLY A 296 18.09 12.79 -6.00
CA GLY A 296 16.80 13.44 -6.11
C GLY A 296 16.79 14.68 -6.96
N THR A 297 15.57 15.11 -7.30
CA THR A 297 15.28 16.33 -8.04
C THR A 297 14.02 16.99 -7.51
N ASP A 298 13.93 18.29 -7.72
CA ASP A 298 12.72 19.04 -7.39
C ASP A 298 11.72 18.95 -8.55
N VAL A 299 10.46 18.67 -8.23
CA VAL A 299 9.35 18.60 -9.18
C VAL A 299 8.27 19.59 -8.83
N GLU A 300 7.61 20.15 -9.84
CA GLU A 300 6.47 21.06 -9.67
C GLU A 300 5.20 20.22 -9.54
N ILE A 301 4.41 20.49 -8.51
CA ILE A 301 3.13 19.83 -8.26
C ILE A 301 2.03 20.89 -8.12
N GLN A 302 1.05 20.83 -9.01
CA GLN A 302 -0.16 21.62 -8.94
C GLN A 302 -1.28 20.76 -8.35
N THR A 303 -1.78 21.11 -7.16
CA THR A 303 -2.93 20.45 -6.53
C THR A 303 -4.19 21.27 -6.69
N PHE A 304 -5.19 20.69 -7.32
CA PHE A 304 -6.51 21.27 -7.51
C PHE A 304 -7.46 20.85 -6.40
N PRO A 305 -8.38 21.72 -5.95
CA PRO A 305 -9.40 21.34 -4.98
C PRO A 305 -10.29 20.22 -5.53
N SER A 306 -10.81 19.40 -4.64
CA SER A 306 -11.80 18.40 -4.96
C SER A 306 -13.16 18.77 -4.40
N THR A 307 -14.23 18.51 -5.17
CA THR A 307 -15.62 18.87 -4.84
C THR A 307 -16.38 17.63 -4.41
N GLU A 308 -17.30 17.78 -3.48
CA GLU A 308 -18.19 16.69 -3.04
C GLU A 308 -19.22 16.36 -4.13
N VAL A 309 -19.33 15.07 -4.42
CA VAL A 309 -20.38 14.48 -5.27
C VAL A 309 -21.23 13.57 -4.40
N LYS A 310 -22.49 13.97 -4.16
CA LYS A 310 -23.48 13.18 -3.43
C LYS A 310 -24.21 12.23 -4.36
N PHE A 311 -24.56 11.03 -3.87
CA PHE A 311 -25.31 10.05 -4.60
C PHE A 311 -26.77 10.05 -4.12
N ALA A 312 -27.71 10.26 -5.03
CA ALA A 312 -29.14 10.05 -4.81
C ALA A 312 -29.56 8.84 -5.65
N VAL A 313 -29.66 7.69 -5.00
CA VAL A 313 -29.83 6.38 -5.64
C VAL A 313 -31.16 5.79 -5.20
N THR A 314 -32.03 5.48 -6.17
CA THR A 314 -33.32 4.87 -5.90
C THR A 314 -33.55 3.65 -6.79
N ASP A 315 -34.21 2.63 -6.23
CA ASP A 315 -34.70 1.50 -7.03
C ASP A 315 -35.86 1.93 -7.92
N ALA A 316 -36.33 1.03 -8.75
CA ALA A 316 -37.45 1.26 -9.70
C ALA A 316 -38.75 1.67 -8.99
N ASP A 317 -38.98 1.26 -7.74
CA ASP A 317 -40.13 1.63 -6.91
C ASP A 317 -39.95 2.97 -6.17
N GLY A 318 -38.79 3.62 -6.32
CA GLY A 318 -38.44 4.89 -5.66
C GLY A 318 -37.83 4.75 -4.27
N SER A 319 -37.67 3.54 -3.75
CA SER A 319 -37.00 3.31 -2.47
C SER A 319 -35.49 3.56 -2.59
N PRO A 320 -34.83 4.10 -1.54
CA PRO A 320 -33.39 4.24 -1.53
C PRO A 320 -32.69 2.87 -1.66
N CYS A 321 -31.65 2.80 -2.50
CA CYS A 321 -30.87 1.58 -2.66
C CYS A 321 -29.38 1.87 -2.82
N MET A 322 -28.58 0.82 -2.88
CA MET A 322 -27.14 0.86 -3.22
C MET A 322 -26.96 0.47 -4.69
N ALA A 323 -26.01 1.11 -5.37
CA ALA A 323 -25.70 0.75 -6.76
C ALA A 323 -24.19 0.83 -7.03
N ALA A 324 -23.77 0.30 -8.17
CA ALA A 324 -22.43 0.32 -8.66
C ALA A 324 -22.20 1.52 -9.60
N PHE A 325 -21.08 2.22 -9.40
CA PHE A 325 -20.70 3.38 -10.19
C PHE A 325 -19.26 3.25 -10.68
N GLU A 326 -19.06 3.30 -11.99
CA GLU A 326 -17.74 3.44 -12.59
C GLU A 326 -17.59 4.87 -13.11
N ILE A 327 -16.74 5.67 -12.49
CA ILE A 327 -16.55 7.09 -12.78
C ILE A 327 -15.26 7.25 -13.56
N ARG A 328 -15.32 7.82 -14.76
CA ARG A 328 -14.16 8.08 -15.61
C ARG A 328 -14.14 9.54 -16.08
N ASP A 329 -12.95 10.13 -16.09
CA ASP A 329 -12.76 11.42 -16.77
C ASP A 329 -12.61 11.28 -18.29
N GLU A 330 -12.37 12.41 -18.95
CA GLU A 330 -12.21 12.44 -20.44
C GLU A 330 -10.96 11.69 -20.93
N GLN A 331 -9.97 11.44 -20.06
CA GLN A 331 -8.80 10.62 -20.36
C GLN A 331 -9.02 9.13 -20.02
N GLY A 332 -10.21 8.76 -19.53
CA GLY A 332 -10.55 7.39 -19.16
C GLY A 332 -10.01 6.97 -17.79
N ARG A 333 -9.42 7.88 -17.01
CA ARG A 333 -8.93 7.60 -15.65
C ARG A 333 -10.09 7.31 -14.73
N VAL A 334 -9.91 6.31 -13.86
CA VAL A 334 -10.94 5.85 -12.92
C VAL A 334 -10.87 6.65 -11.62
N TYR A 335 -12.02 7.03 -11.09
CA TYR A 335 -12.17 7.78 -9.84
C TYR A 335 -13.08 7.07 -8.83
N PRO A 336 -12.79 7.13 -7.51
CA PRO A 336 -11.49 7.50 -6.95
C PRO A 336 -10.37 6.63 -7.54
N TYR A 337 -9.12 7.09 -7.48
CA TYR A 337 -8.00 6.37 -8.07
C TYR A 337 -7.91 4.92 -7.59
N GLN A 338 -7.98 3.96 -8.51
CA GLN A 338 -8.26 2.55 -8.23
C GLN A 338 -7.21 1.89 -7.30
N SER A 339 -5.96 1.98 -7.66
CA SER A 339 -4.86 1.22 -7.01
C SER A 339 -4.62 1.55 -5.53
N LYS A 340 -5.14 2.66 -5.03
CA LYS A 340 -4.99 3.09 -3.62
C LYS A 340 -6.30 3.12 -2.85
N ARG A 341 -7.34 2.51 -3.38
CA ARG A 341 -8.62 2.40 -2.67
C ARG A 341 -8.49 1.53 -1.43
N GLN A 342 -9.22 1.92 -0.43
CA GLN A 342 -9.42 1.17 0.81
C GLN A 342 -10.91 0.87 0.97
N ALA A 343 -11.22 -0.19 1.72
CA ALA A 343 -12.60 -0.53 2.03
C ALA A 343 -13.42 0.70 2.49
N PRO A 344 -14.65 0.84 2.04
CA PRO A 344 -15.47 -0.12 1.31
C PRO A 344 -15.20 -0.22 -0.20
N ASP A 345 -14.33 0.61 -0.76
CA ASP A 345 -13.94 0.56 -2.16
C ASP A 345 -12.71 -0.33 -2.35
N PHE A 346 -12.63 -1.09 -3.44
CA PHE A 346 -11.56 -2.04 -3.65
C PHE A 346 -10.64 -1.66 -4.81
N PHE A 347 -9.33 -1.90 -4.59
CA PHE A 347 -8.27 -1.56 -5.53
C PHE A 347 -8.25 -2.43 -6.79
N PHE A 348 -8.90 -3.59 -6.76
CA PHE A 348 -8.95 -4.54 -7.88
C PHE A 348 -10.18 -4.38 -8.80
N GLN A 349 -11.08 -3.43 -8.48
CA GLN A 349 -12.30 -3.16 -9.26
C GLN A 349 -12.30 -1.72 -9.77
N THR A 350 -12.94 -1.47 -10.93
CA THR A 350 -13.11 -0.12 -11.48
C THR A 350 -14.28 0.63 -10.87
N GLN A 351 -15.34 -0.09 -10.46
CA GLN A 351 -16.53 0.48 -9.83
C GLN A 351 -16.34 0.72 -8.33
N ILE A 352 -17.19 1.57 -7.80
CA ILE A 352 -17.43 1.79 -6.37
C ILE A 352 -18.91 1.55 -6.09
N TYR A 353 -19.24 1.22 -4.87
CA TYR A 353 -20.63 1.01 -4.44
C TYR A 353 -21.07 2.12 -3.50
N ARG A 354 -22.17 2.79 -3.83
CA ARG A 354 -22.71 3.89 -3.01
C ARG A 354 -24.20 3.70 -2.77
N GLU A 355 -24.56 3.88 -1.51
CA GLU A 355 -25.95 3.98 -1.08
C GLU A 355 -26.45 5.41 -1.24
N SER A 356 -27.76 5.59 -1.36
CA SER A 356 -28.37 6.92 -1.40
C SER A 356 -27.97 7.75 -0.17
N GLY A 357 -27.48 8.96 -0.38
CA GLY A 357 -26.97 9.87 0.67
C GLY A 357 -25.47 9.82 0.92
N GLU A 358 -24.78 8.79 0.45
CA GLU A 358 -23.30 8.76 0.49
C GLU A 358 -22.67 9.72 -0.53
N SER A 359 -21.38 9.98 -0.38
CA SER A 359 -20.64 10.87 -1.28
C SER A 359 -19.26 10.33 -1.67
N THR A 360 -18.68 10.96 -2.67
CA THR A 360 -17.26 10.87 -3.02
C THR A 360 -16.72 12.26 -3.35
N ARG A 361 -15.41 12.41 -3.48
CA ARG A 361 -14.81 13.68 -3.90
C ARG A 361 -14.13 13.52 -5.25
N LEU A 362 -14.38 14.48 -6.15
CA LEU A 362 -13.81 14.51 -7.48
C LEU A 362 -13.17 15.88 -7.76
N PRO A 363 -12.03 15.94 -8.47
CA PRO A 363 -11.55 17.21 -9.00
C PRO A 363 -12.53 17.79 -10.01
N ARG A 364 -12.46 19.11 -10.21
CA ARG A 364 -13.24 19.80 -11.24
C ARG A 364 -13.00 19.14 -12.60
N GLY A 365 -14.07 18.88 -13.33
CA GLY A 365 -13.99 18.26 -14.65
C GLY A 365 -15.30 17.67 -15.14
N LYS A 366 -15.23 17.05 -16.31
CA LYS A 366 -16.32 16.32 -16.94
C LYS A 366 -16.04 14.82 -16.82
N TYR A 367 -17.03 14.09 -16.36
CA TYR A 367 -16.95 12.66 -16.13
C TYR A 367 -18.04 11.91 -16.85
N THR A 368 -17.71 10.71 -17.32
CA THR A 368 -18.68 9.70 -17.72
C THR A 368 -18.86 8.73 -16.54
N VAL A 369 -20.11 8.55 -16.11
CA VAL A 369 -20.46 7.65 -15.03
C VAL A 369 -21.32 6.52 -15.59
N LYS A 370 -20.81 5.30 -15.49
CA LYS A 370 -21.58 4.08 -15.73
C LYS A 370 -22.27 3.70 -14.44
N CYS A 371 -23.61 3.68 -14.45
CA CYS A 371 -24.47 3.33 -13.33
C CYS A 371 -25.10 1.97 -13.57
N SER A 372 -25.03 1.07 -12.59
CA SER A 372 -25.64 -0.27 -12.68
C SER A 372 -26.11 -0.76 -11.32
N HIS A 373 -27.11 -1.66 -11.33
CA HIS A 373 -27.63 -2.32 -10.12
C HIS A 373 -27.90 -3.79 -10.44
N GLY A 374 -26.81 -4.48 -10.79
CA GLY A 374 -26.84 -5.90 -11.09
C GLY A 374 -27.54 -6.31 -12.39
N PRO A 375 -27.68 -7.62 -12.60
CA PRO A 375 -28.08 -8.18 -13.89
C PRO A 375 -29.56 -7.96 -14.25
N GLU A 376 -30.42 -7.61 -13.30
CA GLU A 376 -31.84 -7.35 -13.54
C GLU A 376 -32.11 -5.89 -13.95
N SER A 377 -31.09 -5.04 -13.95
CA SER A 377 -31.17 -3.62 -14.28
C SER A 377 -30.54 -3.28 -15.62
N ILE A 378 -31.03 -2.20 -16.22
CA ILE A 378 -30.43 -1.60 -17.42
C ILE A 378 -29.28 -0.70 -17.02
N VAL A 379 -28.12 -0.93 -17.59
CA VAL A 379 -26.95 -0.07 -17.39
C VAL A 379 -27.22 1.30 -18.02
N GLN A 380 -27.01 2.35 -17.22
CA GLN A 380 -27.15 3.73 -17.69
C GLN A 380 -25.79 4.43 -17.75
N MET A 381 -25.61 5.26 -18.76
CA MET A 381 -24.43 6.13 -18.91
C MET A 381 -24.85 7.57 -18.67
N GLN A 382 -24.23 8.23 -17.73
CA GLN A 382 -24.51 9.64 -17.38
C GLN A 382 -23.27 10.50 -17.55
N THR A 383 -23.49 11.76 -17.90
CA THR A 383 -22.43 12.78 -17.85
C THR A 383 -22.56 13.56 -16.54
N LEU A 384 -21.47 13.64 -15.78
CA LEU A 384 -21.39 14.42 -14.57
C LEU A 384 -20.38 15.56 -14.76
N ASN A 385 -20.83 16.79 -14.60
CA ASN A 385 -19.96 17.96 -14.61
C ASN A 385 -19.72 18.41 -13.17
N VAL A 386 -18.47 18.38 -12.73
CA VAL A 386 -18.05 18.78 -11.39
C VAL A 386 -17.41 20.16 -11.47
N GLY A 387 -17.98 21.12 -10.77
CA GLY A 387 -17.48 22.49 -10.61
C GLY A 387 -16.88 22.71 -9.22
N ASP A 388 -17.01 23.93 -8.73
CA ASP A 388 -16.53 24.33 -7.40
C ASP A 388 -17.56 24.02 -6.30
N ASP A 389 -18.86 23.98 -6.66
CA ASP A 389 -19.95 23.69 -5.73
C ASP A 389 -20.29 22.19 -5.69
N PRO A 390 -20.72 21.65 -4.53
CA PRO A 390 -21.20 20.28 -4.41
C PRO A 390 -22.28 19.94 -5.45
N VAL A 391 -22.19 18.75 -6.02
CA VAL A 391 -23.11 18.26 -7.05
C VAL A 391 -23.74 16.94 -6.60
N THR A 392 -24.98 16.69 -7.05
CA THR A 392 -25.67 15.42 -6.81
C THR A 392 -25.78 14.61 -8.08
N LEU A 393 -25.30 13.36 -8.05
CA LEU A 393 -25.53 12.35 -9.08
C LEU A 393 -26.84 11.64 -8.73
N ASN A 394 -27.87 11.85 -9.56
CA ASN A 394 -29.14 11.19 -9.42
C ASN A 394 -29.17 9.93 -10.29
N TYR A 395 -29.46 8.78 -9.69
CA TYR A 395 -29.62 7.53 -10.39
C TYR A 395 -30.86 6.81 -9.91
N GLN A 396 -31.81 6.60 -10.80
CA GLN A 396 -32.94 5.73 -10.60
C GLN A 396 -32.73 4.45 -11.39
N VAL A 397 -32.81 3.30 -10.71
CA VAL A 397 -32.67 1.99 -11.33
C VAL A 397 -33.82 1.77 -12.31
N GLU A 398 -33.51 1.39 -13.51
CA GLU A 398 -34.45 0.90 -14.50
C GLU A 398 -34.31 -0.62 -14.61
N ARG A 399 -35.35 -1.36 -14.25
CA ARG A 399 -35.33 -2.82 -14.33
C ARG A 399 -35.93 -3.29 -15.65
N TRP A 400 -35.26 -4.22 -16.31
CA TRP A 400 -35.84 -4.94 -17.45
C TRP A 400 -36.64 -6.17 -16.99
N ILE A 401 -36.35 -6.67 -15.79
CA ILE A 401 -37.09 -7.73 -15.09
C ILE A 401 -37.02 -7.51 -13.59
N ASP A 402 -38.00 -8.01 -12.88
CA ASP A 402 -38.00 -8.11 -11.42
C ASP A 402 -38.36 -9.55 -11.07
N THR A 403 -37.34 -10.36 -10.86
CA THR A 403 -37.48 -11.81 -10.63
C THR A 403 -38.10 -12.09 -9.28
N ALA A 404 -37.96 -11.20 -8.29
CA ALA A 404 -38.56 -11.35 -6.96
C ALA A 404 -40.10 -11.33 -7.03
N LYS A 405 -40.68 -10.51 -7.90
CA LYS A 405 -42.14 -10.51 -8.15
C LYS A 405 -42.64 -11.79 -8.79
N LEU A 406 -41.76 -12.57 -9.42
CA LEU A 406 -42.06 -13.88 -9.98
C LEU A 406 -41.77 -15.04 -9.02
N GLY A 407 -41.31 -14.72 -7.80
CA GLY A 407 -40.97 -15.71 -6.76
C GLY A 407 -39.58 -16.30 -6.88
N TYR A 408 -38.69 -15.68 -7.66
CA TYR A 408 -37.29 -16.09 -7.84
C TYR A 408 -36.34 -15.05 -7.25
N TRP A 409 -35.23 -15.53 -6.68
CA TRP A 409 -34.22 -14.67 -6.06
C TRP A 409 -32.89 -14.86 -6.76
N SER A 410 -32.25 -13.74 -7.12
CA SER A 410 -30.90 -13.75 -7.68
C SER A 410 -29.89 -14.25 -6.64
N GLY A 411 -28.92 -15.02 -7.07
CA GLY A 411 -27.87 -15.50 -6.19
C GLY A 411 -26.56 -15.76 -6.93
N ASP A 412 -25.46 -15.51 -6.24
CA ASP A 412 -24.15 -15.95 -6.64
C ASP A 412 -23.61 -16.90 -5.56
N HIS A 413 -23.42 -18.15 -5.94
CA HIS A 413 -23.00 -19.22 -5.04
C HIS A 413 -21.48 -19.43 -5.04
N HIS A 414 -20.71 -18.59 -5.74
CA HIS A 414 -19.28 -18.77 -5.91
C HIS A 414 -18.51 -17.43 -5.91
N ILE A 415 -18.57 -16.72 -4.77
CA ILE A 415 -17.88 -15.44 -4.59
C ILE A 415 -16.57 -15.68 -3.84
N HIS A 416 -15.46 -15.20 -4.38
CA HIS A 416 -14.17 -15.18 -3.70
C HIS A 416 -13.94 -13.81 -3.05
N ALA A 417 -14.04 -13.74 -1.72
CA ALA A 417 -14.02 -12.49 -0.95
C ALA A 417 -12.72 -12.23 -0.21
N ALA A 418 -11.76 -13.15 -0.23
CA ALA A 418 -10.55 -13.01 0.55
C ALA A 418 -9.32 -13.38 -0.25
N GLY A 419 -8.19 -12.92 0.22
CA GLY A 419 -6.79 -13.31 0.05
C GLY A 419 -6.33 -14.02 -1.23
N CYS A 420 -7.21 -14.28 -2.17
CA CYS A 420 -6.91 -15.02 -3.38
C CYS A 420 -5.84 -14.29 -4.22
N LEU A 421 -6.06 -14.02 -5.47
CA LEU A 421 -5.05 -13.37 -6.31
C LEU A 421 -4.91 -11.85 -6.09
N HIS A 422 -5.82 -11.24 -5.33
CA HIS A 422 -5.88 -9.79 -5.15
C HIS A 422 -5.11 -9.29 -3.92
N TYR A 423 -4.85 -10.15 -2.93
CA TYR A 423 -4.09 -9.82 -1.73
C TYR A 423 -2.80 -10.63 -1.71
N GLU A 424 -1.67 -9.95 -1.46
CA GLU A 424 -0.36 -10.62 -1.33
C GLU A 424 -0.27 -11.38 0.00
N ASN A 425 -0.87 -10.81 1.05
CA ASN A 425 -0.95 -11.46 2.35
C ASN A 425 -2.22 -12.31 2.43
N PRO A 426 -2.13 -13.64 2.57
CA PRO A 426 -3.28 -14.54 2.66
C PRO A 426 -4.14 -14.31 3.91
N MET A 427 -3.63 -13.57 4.90
CA MET A 427 -4.38 -13.16 6.10
C MET A 427 -5.15 -11.85 5.91
N GLN A 428 -5.23 -11.32 4.69
CA GLN A 428 -6.01 -10.13 4.34
C GLN A 428 -7.13 -10.50 3.37
N GLY A 429 -8.21 -9.74 3.42
CA GLY A 429 -9.36 -9.93 2.55
C GLY A 429 -10.48 -8.96 2.84
N VAL A 430 -11.62 -9.19 2.19
CA VAL A 430 -12.82 -8.37 2.33
C VAL A 430 -13.59 -8.78 3.57
N LEU A 431 -13.91 -7.82 4.43
CA LEU A 431 -14.75 -8.06 5.61
C LEU A 431 -16.22 -8.25 5.22
N PRO A 432 -17.01 -9.00 6.01
CA PRO A 432 -18.43 -9.26 5.71
C PRO A 432 -19.26 -7.99 5.45
N LYS A 433 -19.06 -6.92 6.23
CA LYS A 433 -19.78 -5.65 6.03
C LYS A 433 -19.52 -5.02 4.66
N ASP A 434 -18.29 -5.17 4.14
CA ASP A 434 -17.91 -4.61 2.84
C ASP A 434 -18.37 -5.53 1.71
N MET A 435 -18.35 -6.86 1.92
CA MET A 435 -18.91 -7.82 0.97
C MET A 435 -20.42 -7.67 0.83
N LEU A 436 -21.13 -7.39 1.93
CA LEU A 436 -22.56 -7.09 1.87
C LEU A 436 -22.85 -5.91 0.93
N ARG A 437 -22.02 -4.86 0.95
CA ARG A 437 -22.16 -3.73 0.02
C ARG A 437 -22.03 -4.16 -1.45
N HIS A 438 -21.15 -5.12 -1.73
CA HIS A 438 -21.00 -5.67 -3.08
C HIS A 438 -22.28 -6.37 -3.54
N ILE A 439 -22.81 -7.30 -2.75
CA ILE A 439 -24.02 -8.03 -3.14
C ILE A 439 -25.24 -7.12 -3.21
N MET A 440 -25.32 -6.08 -2.35
CA MET A 440 -26.38 -5.07 -2.44
C MET A 440 -26.27 -4.23 -3.70
N GLY A 441 -25.05 -3.77 -4.03
CA GLY A 441 -24.81 -2.95 -5.22
C GLY A 441 -24.99 -3.70 -6.55
N GLU A 442 -24.72 -5.00 -6.55
CA GLU A 442 -24.95 -5.91 -7.69
C GLU A 442 -26.33 -6.59 -7.67
N ASP A 443 -27.20 -6.20 -6.76
CA ASP A 443 -28.55 -6.76 -6.57
C ASP A 443 -28.58 -8.28 -6.46
N VAL A 444 -27.53 -8.86 -5.90
CA VAL A 444 -27.42 -10.31 -5.64
C VAL A 444 -28.05 -10.60 -4.28
N LYS A 445 -29.25 -11.20 -4.29
CA LYS A 445 -30.03 -11.43 -3.06
C LYS A 445 -29.39 -12.48 -2.13
N VAL A 446 -28.67 -13.45 -2.73
CA VAL A 446 -27.96 -14.49 -1.98
C VAL A 446 -26.51 -14.53 -2.45
N GLY A 447 -25.59 -14.07 -1.61
CA GLY A 447 -24.16 -14.11 -1.86
C GLY A 447 -23.49 -15.20 -1.01
N CYS A 448 -22.89 -16.20 -1.66
CA CYS A 448 -22.13 -17.25 -1.01
C CYS A 448 -20.64 -17.05 -1.25
N CYS A 449 -19.92 -16.63 -0.21
CA CYS A 449 -18.48 -16.47 -0.24
C CYS A 449 -17.82 -17.81 0.06
N LEU A 450 -17.24 -18.40 -0.96
CA LEU A 450 -16.54 -19.67 -0.88
C LEU A 450 -15.02 -19.44 -0.80
N THR A 451 -14.32 -20.33 -0.13
CA THR A 451 -12.85 -20.25 -0.02
C THR A 451 -12.18 -21.59 -0.03
N TRP A 452 -10.97 -21.59 -0.56
CA TRP A 452 -10.04 -22.72 -0.56
C TRP A 452 -8.59 -22.22 -0.55
N GLY A 453 -7.64 -23.13 -0.30
CA GLY A 453 -6.22 -22.80 -0.37
C GLY A 453 -5.78 -21.68 0.59
N PRO A 454 -4.87 -20.76 0.19
CA PRO A 454 -4.32 -19.73 1.07
C PRO A 454 -5.36 -18.79 1.68
N CYS A 455 -6.50 -18.60 1.00
CA CYS A 455 -7.56 -17.71 1.45
C CYS A 455 -8.38 -18.28 2.61
N PHE A 456 -8.28 -19.59 2.84
CA PHE A 456 -9.03 -20.28 3.88
C PHE A 456 -8.75 -19.72 5.27
N ASP A 457 -7.48 -19.48 5.60
CA ASP A 457 -7.08 -19.02 6.93
C ASP A 457 -7.68 -17.67 7.31
N PHE A 458 -7.86 -16.77 6.36
CA PHE A 458 -8.58 -15.52 6.61
C PHE A 458 -10.09 -15.73 6.72
N GLN A 459 -10.69 -16.49 5.80
CA GLN A 459 -12.13 -16.52 5.61
C GLN A 459 -12.86 -17.46 6.57
N LYS A 460 -12.19 -18.51 7.09
CA LYS A 460 -12.76 -19.46 8.07
C LYS A 460 -13.30 -18.80 9.34
N GLN A 461 -12.78 -17.63 9.72
CA GLN A 461 -13.24 -16.87 10.88
C GLN A 461 -14.73 -16.44 10.74
N PHE A 462 -15.27 -16.40 9.52
CA PHE A 462 -16.65 -16.01 9.23
C PHE A 462 -17.59 -17.21 9.05
N PHE A 463 -17.10 -18.45 9.16
CA PHE A 463 -17.93 -19.64 9.02
C PHE A 463 -18.82 -19.82 10.24
N SER A 464 -20.13 -19.72 10.06
CA SER A 464 -21.13 -19.82 11.13
C SER A 464 -22.16 -20.91 10.86
N GLY A 465 -22.19 -21.51 9.66
CA GLY A 465 -23.22 -22.46 9.23
C GLY A 465 -24.59 -21.84 8.96
N LYS A 466 -24.72 -20.50 9.08
CA LYS A 466 -25.95 -19.70 8.85
C LYS A 466 -25.60 -18.46 8.02
N PRO A 467 -26.58 -17.67 7.54
CA PRO A 467 -26.34 -16.34 7.01
C PRO A 467 -25.56 -15.48 8.02
N ASP A 468 -24.60 -14.71 7.52
CA ASP A 468 -23.79 -13.80 8.34
C ASP A 468 -24.69 -12.73 9.00
N ASP A 469 -24.34 -12.32 10.22
CA ASP A 469 -25.15 -11.38 11.03
C ASP A 469 -25.23 -9.96 10.40
N VAL A 470 -24.36 -9.61 9.44
CA VAL A 470 -24.47 -8.36 8.67
C VAL A 470 -25.59 -8.40 7.63
N SER A 471 -26.15 -9.57 7.31
CA SER A 471 -27.19 -9.74 6.29
C SER A 471 -28.39 -8.85 6.57
N ARG A 472 -28.96 -8.25 5.50
CA ARG A 472 -30.15 -7.38 5.56
C ARG A 472 -31.14 -7.87 4.52
N TYR A 473 -32.27 -8.47 4.97
CA TYR A 473 -33.28 -8.93 4.02
C TYR A 473 -33.66 -7.84 3.01
N PRO A 474 -33.71 -8.13 1.71
CA PRO A 474 -33.63 -9.47 1.07
C PRO A 474 -32.21 -9.98 0.76
N TYR A 475 -31.16 -9.29 1.21
CA TYR A 475 -29.78 -9.64 0.93
C TYR A 475 -29.19 -10.54 2.02
N LEU A 476 -28.82 -11.76 1.65
CA LEU A 476 -28.23 -12.76 2.53
C LEU A 476 -26.79 -13.02 2.10
N LEU A 477 -25.87 -12.89 3.04
CA LEU A 477 -24.45 -13.21 2.87
C LEU A 477 -24.14 -14.47 3.67
N ARG A 478 -23.42 -15.41 3.06
CA ARG A 478 -22.96 -16.63 3.72
C ARG A 478 -21.51 -16.91 3.36
N TYR A 479 -20.77 -17.43 4.33
CA TYR A 479 -19.41 -17.92 4.16
C TYR A 479 -19.36 -19.43 4.33
N ASP A 480 -18.64 -20.11 3.42
CA ASP A 480 -18.49 -21.56 3.46
C ASP A 480 -17.21 -22.00 2.74
N ILE A 481 -16.92 -23.30 2.83
CA ILE A 481 -15.78 -23.91 2.17
C ILE A 481 -16.10 -24.27 0.71
N GLU A 482 -15.14 -24.06 -0.17
CA GLU A 482 -15.17 -24.60 -1.52
C GLU A 482 -14.56 -26.00 -1.52
N VAL A 483 -15.32 -26.98 -1.98
CA VAL A 483 -14.83 -28.33 -2.23
C VAL A 483 -14.64 -28.50 -3.73
N SER A 484 -13.40 -28.46 -4.19
CA SER A 484 -13.06 -28.75 -5.59
C SER A 484 -12.35 -30.10 -5.68
N GLY A 485 -13.01 -31.05 -6.33
CA GLY A 485 -12.44 -32.38 -6.60
C GLY A 485 -11.61 -32.36 -7.88
N PHE A 486 -10.30 -32.26 -7.79
CA PHE A 486 -9.42 -32.48 -8.93
C PHE A 486 -8.35 -33.49 -8.56
N GLY A 487 -8.45 -34.71 -9.11
CA GLY A 487 -7.41 -35.69 -9.09
C GLY A 487 -6.80 -35.98 -7.70
N SER A 488 -5.61 -35.55 -7.46
CA SER A 488 -4.87 -35.75 -6.21
C SER A 488 -4.90 -34.53 -5.25
N HIS A 489 -5.60 -33.47 -5.58
CA HIS A 489 -5.67 -32.28 -4.73
C HIS A 489 -7.01 -32.21 -4.02
N GLN A 490 -6.99 -32.53 -2.74
CA GLN A 490 -8.05 -32.16 -1.81
C GLN A 490 -7.77 -30.74 -1.34
N SER A 491 -8.49 -29.78 -1.89
CA SER A 491 -8.61 -28.45 -1.32
C SER A 491 -9.81 -28.48 -0.39
N GLY A 492 -9.58 -28.69 0.86
CA GLY A 492 -10.58 -28.65 1.90
C GLY A 492 -10.05 -27.89 3.09
#